data_9b589001dbdd857c0ab66e378f23e7b2
#
_entry.id   9b589001dbdd857c0ab66e378f23e7b2
#
_cell.length_a   1.000
_cell.length_b   1.000
_cell.length_c   1.000
_cell.angle_alpha   90.00
_cell.angle_beta   90.00
_cell.angle_gamma   90.00
#
_symmetry.space_group_name_H-M   'P 1'
#
loop_
_entity.id
_entity.type
_entity.pdbx_description
1 polymer ?
#
loop_
_entity_poly.entity_id
_entity_poly.type
_entity_poly.pdbx_seq_one_letter_code
_entity_poly.pdbx_strand_id
1 'polypeptide(L)'
;MKPSMTVSGSRVPDSDAKTVAKTTVATLLRCVPATVPGIVFLSGGLSEDQASSYLSEMQHVGDVPWNLSFSFGRALQHSCLKAWGGTDEKAGQKALLERAKANSMASYGIYEPQGSGESLFVSDYKY
;
A
#
# COMPACT_ATOMS: atom_id res chain seq x y z
N MET A 1 -8.47 -4.13 -11.49
CA MET A 1 -8.03 -5.37 -10.76
C MET A 1 -7.53 -4.98 -9.37
N LYS A 2 -7.70 -5.86 -8.34
CA LYS A 2 -7.23 -5.58 -6.96
C LYS A 2 -6.34 -6.73 -6.44
N PRO A 3 -5.04 -6.77 -6.79
CA PRO A 3 -4.09 -7.77 -6.32
C PRO A 3 -3.40 -7.36 -5.02
N SER A 4 -2.69 -8.33 -4.40
CA SER A 4 -1.66 -8.03 -3.41
C SER A 4 -0.36 -7.61 -4.11
N MET A 5 0.51 -6.94 -3.36
CA MET A 5 1.91 -6.76 -3.75
C MET A 5 2.70 -8.05 -3.52
N THR A 6 3.77 -8.26 -4.26
CA THR A 6 4.66 -9.44 -4.11
C THR A 6 5.65 -9.16 -2.98
N VAL A 7 5.32 -9.62 -1.79
CA VAL A 7 6.13 -9.44 -0.58
C VAL A 7 6.68 -10.76 -0.07
N SER A 8 7.69 -10.71 0.79
CA SER A 8 8.22 -11.87 1.48
C SER A 8 7.15 -12.58 2.31
N GLY A 9 7.32 -13.88 2.52
CA GLY A 9 6.47 -14.63 3.44
C GLY A 9 6.70 -14.19 4.89
N SER A 10 5.68 -14.33 5.73
CA SER A 10 5.67 -13.86 7.13
C SER A 10 6.79 -14.40 8.05
N ARG A 11 7.54 -15.42 7.59
CA ARG A 11 8.65 -16.03 8.35
C ARG A 11 10.04 -15.52 7.94
N VAL A 12 10.11 -14.61 6.99
CA VAL A 12 11.38 -14.03 6.52
C VAL A 12 11.31 -12.51 6.64
N PRO A 13 12.47 -11.84 6.79
CA PRO A 13 12.50 -10.38 6.83
C PRO A 13 11.83 -9.76 5.61
N ASP A 14 11.22 -8.60 5.80
CA ASP A 14 10.62 -7.84 4.71
C ASP A 14 11.65 -7.48 3.65
N SER A 15 11.27 -7.60 2.39
CA SER A 15 12.05 -7.09 1.28
C SER A 15 11.99 -5.56 1.24
N ASP A 16 13.05 -4.94 0.75
CA ASP A 16 13.07 -3.49 0.53
C ASP A 16 12.03 -3.07 -0.53
N ALA A 17 11.63 -1.81 -0.49
CA ALA A 17 10.57 -1.28 -1.33
C ALA A 17 10.86 -1.41 -2.84
N LYS A 18 12.12 -1.25 -3.25
CA LYS A 18 12.52 -1.38 -4.65
C LYS A 18 12.41 -2.81 -5.15
N THR A 19 12.79 -3.77 -4.33
CA THR A 19 12.65 -5.20 -4.65
C THR A 19 11.18 -5.59 -4.78
N VAL A 20 10.33 -5.19 -3.84
CA VAL A 20 8.88 -5.42 -3.89
C VAL A 20 8.28 -4.80 -5.15
N ALA A 21 8.61 -3.54 -5.44
CA ALA A 21 8.12 -2.83 -6.61
C ALA A 21 8.50 -3.55 -7.92
N LYS A 22 9.77 -3.85 -8.11
CA LYS A 22 10.27 -4.55 -9.31
C LYS A 22 9.62 -5.91 -9.50
N THR A 23 9.54 -6.72 -8.44
CA THR A 23 8.97 -8.06 -8.51
C THR A 23 7.48 -8.03 -8.79
N THR A 24 6.75 -7.10 -8.17
CA THR A 24 5.31 -6.91 -8.39
C THR A 24 5.04 -6.48 -9.82
N VAL A 25 5.71 -5.45 -10.31
CA VAL A 25 5.52 -4.94 -11.68
C VAL A 25 5.91 -6.01 -12.72
N ALA A 26 7.04 -6.72 -12.53
CA ALA A 26 7.45 -7.79 -13.42
C ALA A 26 6.42 -8.94 -13.49
N THR A 27 5.81 -9.29 -12.35
CA THR A 27 4.75 -10.30 -12.29
C THR A 27 3.50 -9.83 -13.04
N LEU A 28 3.09 -8.59 -12.82
CA LEU A 28 1.93 -8.01 -13.50
C LEU A 28 2.12 -7.96 -15.01
N LEU A 29 3.30 -7.53 -15.48
CA LEU A 29 3.62 -7.47 -16.93
C LEU A 29 3.58 -8.83 -17.61
N ARG A 30 3.83 -9.92 -16.88
CA ARG A 30 3.74 -11.28 -17.41
C ARG A 30 2.32 -11.85 -17.43
N CYS A 31 1.47 -11.42 -16.52
CA CYS A 31 0.21 -12.09 -16.24
C CYS A 31 -1.04 -11.27 -16.53
N VAL A 32 -0.92 -9.94 -16.63
CA VAL A 32 -2.08 -9.04 -16.75
C VAL A 32 -2.15 -8.43 -18.14
N PRO A 33 -3.25 -8.61 -18.87
CA PRO A 33 -3.43 -7.97 -20.18
C PRO A 33 -3.37 -6.44 -20.10
N ALA A 34 -2.75 -5.81 -21.09
CA ALA A 34 -2.66 -4.35 -21.20
C ALA A 34 -4.04 -3.65 -21.31
N THR A 35 -5.07 -4.41 -21.69
CA THR A 35 -6.46 -3.91 -21.79
C THR A 35 -7.14 -3.70 -20.42
N VAL A 36 -6.54 -4.17 -19.32
CA VAL A 36 -7.04 -3.86 -17.98
C VAL A 36 -6.82 -2.39 -17.69
N PRO A 37 -7.86 -1.58 -17.39
CA PRO A 37 -7.70 -0.12 -17.33
C PRO A 37 -6.94 0.36 -16.09
N GLY A 38 -6.89 -0.42 -15.02
CA GLY A 38 -6.19 -0.03 -13.80
C GLY A 38 -6.04 -1.15 -12.79
N ILE A 39 -5.04 -0.98 -11.94
CA ILE A 39 -4.69 -1.91 -10.86
C ILE A 39 -4.64 -1.13 -9.56
N VAL A 40 -5.45 -1.53 -8.59
CA VAL A 40 -5.50 -0.94 -7.26
C VAL A 40 -5.09 -2.01 -6.24
N PHE A 41 -4.01 -1.77 -5.51
CA PHE A 41 -3.46 -2.75 -4.59
C PHE A 41 -4.24 -2.83 -3.28
N LEU A 42 -4.36 -4.04 -2.73
CA LEU A 42 -4.69 -4.21 -1.32
C LEU A 42 -3.42 -4.02 -0.46
N SER A 43 -3.58 -3.68 0.80
CA SER A 43 -2.44 -3.50 1.72
C SER A 43 -2.07 -4.79 2.49
N GLY A 44 -2.99 -5.74 2.60
CA GLY A 44 -2.76 -6.98 3.34
C GLY A 44 -2.32 -6.71 4.79
N GLY A 45 -1.21 -7.32 5.19
CA GLY A 45 -0.58 -7.13 6.51
C GLY A 45 0.51 -6.07 6.55
N LEU A 46 0.72 -5.29 5.46
CA LEU A 46 1.71 -4.23 5.40
C LEU A 46 1.39 -3.12 6.40
N SER A 47 2.42 -2.49 6.95
CA SER A 47 2.25 -1.24 7.69
C SER A 47 1.74 -0.13 6.76
N GLU A 48 1.24 0.95 7.34
CA GLU A 48 0.79 2.11 6.58
C GLU A 48 1.91 2.70 5.71
N ASP A 49 3.12 2.77 6.27
CA ASP A 49 4.29 3.28 5.57
C ASP A 49 4.78 2.33 4.46
N GLN A 50 4.87 1.02 4.75
CA GLN A 50 5.24 0.03 3.74
C GLN A 50 4.30 0.05 2.53
N ALA A 51 2.98 0.08 2.77
CA ALA A 51 2.00 0.08 1.69
C ALA A 51 2.16 1.30 0.78
N SER A 52 2.37 2.48 1.36
CA SER A 52 2.59 3.73 0.60
C SER A 52 3.95 3.73 -0.11
N SER A 53 5.02 3.31 0.58
CA SER A 53 6.37 3.26 0.00
C SER A 53 6.46 2.30 -1.19
N TYR A 54 5.89 1.11 -1.05
CA TYR A 54 5.91 0.12 -2.13
C TYR A 54 5.14 0.59 -3.36
N LEU A 55 3.97 1.22 -3.16
CA LEU A 55 3.21 1.80 -4.25
C LEU A 55 3.98 2.95 -4.92
N SER A 56 4.63 3.81 -4.14
CA SER A 56 5.44 4.92 -4.66
C SER A 56 6.61 4.41 -5.51
N GLU A 57 7.34 3.41 -5.03
CA GLU A 57 8.43 2.80 -5.79
C GLU A 57 7.97 2.13 -7.08
N MET A 58 6.76 1.57 -7.13
CA MET A 58 6.21 0.98 -8.36
C MET A 58 6.03 2.00 -9.48
N GLN A 59 5.79 3.27 -9.17
CA GLN A 59 5.65 4.34 -10.17
C GLN A 59 6.98 4.64 -10.87
N HIS A 60 8.11 4.19 -10.30
CA HIS A 60 9.46 4.41 -10.84
C HIS A 60 10.08 3.18 -11.55
N VAL A 61 9.37 2.06 -11.60
CA VAL A 61 9.92 0.82 -12.20
C VAL A 61 10.02 0.90 -13.73
N GLY A 62 9.29 1.81 -14.35
CA GLY A 62 9.26 1.99 -15.80
C GLY A 62 7.82 2.09 -16.31
N ASP A 63 7.66 2.18 -17.63
CA ASP A 63 6.35 2.31 -18.25
C ASP A 63 5.53 1.03 -18.08
N VAL A 64 4.34 1.19 -17.55
CA VAL A 64 3.34 0.14 -17.43
C VAL A 64 2.04 0.57 -18.12
N PRO A 65 1.27 -0.37 -18.72
CA PRO A 65 0.07 -0.01 -19.47
C PRO A 65 -1.13 0.33 -18.60
N TRP A 66 -1.02 0.20 -17.27
CA TRP A 66 -2.11 0.40 -16.32
C TRP A 66 -1.86 1.58 -15.39
N ASN A 67 -2.92 2.24 -14.94
CA ASN A 67 -2.84 3.08 -13.76
C ASN A 67 -2.63 2.23 -12.52
N LEU A 68 -1.55 2.47 -11.78
CA LEU A 68 -1.28 1.84 -10.49
C LEU A 68 -1.74 2.76 -9.37
N SER A 69 -2.61 2.25 -8.50
CA SER A 69 -3.17 3.01 -7.38
C SER A 69 -3.46 2.08 -6.20
N PHE A 70 -4.21 2.55 -5.23
CA PHE A 70 -4.48 1.84 -3.99
C PHE A 70 -5.97 1.62 -3.74
N SER A 71 -6.27 0.54 -3.03
CA SER A 71 -7.56 0.29 -2.39
C SER A 71 -7.30 -0.33 -1.01
N PHE A 72 -6.60 0.45 -0.18
CA PHE A 72 -6.15 0.01 1.14
C PHE A 72 -7.30 0.05 2.15
N GLY A 73 -7.39 -0.98 2.98
CA GLY A 73 -8.24 -1.00 4.15
C GLY A 73 -7.42 -0.59 5.38
N ARG A 74 -6.74 -1.54 5.99
CA ARG A 74 -5.98 -1.32 7.23
C ARG A 74 -4.91 -0.24 7.10
N ALA A 75 -4.13 -0.23 6.04
CA ALA A 75 -3.10 0.79 5.81
C ALA A 75 -3.63 2.21 5.52
N LEU A 76 -4.93 2.38 5.32
CA LEU A 76 -5.56 3.70 5.25
C LEU A 76 -6.22 4.11 6.57
N GLN A 77 -6.76 3.15 7.33
CA GLN A 77 -7.69 3.41 8.43
C GLN A 77 -7.10 3.18 9.82
N HIS A 78 -5.97 2.49 9.94
CA HIS A 78 -5.43 2.08 11.25
C HIS A 78 -5.15 3.28 12.16
N SER A 79 -4.36 4.25 11.69
CA SER A 79 -4.06 5.47 12.45
C SER A 79 -5.31 6.29 12.74
N CYS A 80 -6.26 6.33 11.81
CA CYS A 80 -7.54 7.01 12.01
C CYS A 80 -8.34 6.37 13.15
N LEU A 81 -8.52 5.06 13.12
CA LEU A 81 -9.26 4.34 14.15
C LEU A 81 -8.60 4.45 15.53
N LYS A 82 -7.27 4.38 15.55
CA LYS A 82 -6.46 4.53 16.77
C LYS A 82 -6.61 5.95 17.37
N ALA A 83 -6.52 6.97 16.53
CA ALA A 83 -6.67 8.37 16.96
C ALA A 83 -8.09 8.71 17.38
N TRP A 84 -9.09 8.16 16.68
CA TRP A 84 -10.50 8.34 17.02
C TRP A 84 -10.86 7.70 18.38
N GLY A 85 -10.39 6.47 18.63
CA GLY A 85 -10.62 5.73 19.88
C GLY A 85 -12.09 5.63 20.31
N GLY A 86 -13.05 5.88 19.40
CA GLY A 86 -14.49 5.92 19.67
C GLY A 86 -15.01 7.27 20.19
N THR A 87 -14.14 8.26 20.44
CA THR A 87 -14.52 9.51 21.12
C THR A 87 -13.97 10.78 20.49
N ASP A 88 -12.79 10.77 19.89
CA ASP A 88 -12.15 11.96 19.30
C ASP A 88 -12.29 11.99 17.78
N GLU A 89 -13.44 12.48 17.30
CA GLU A 89 -13.71 12.58 15.87
C GLU A 89 -12.71 13.49 15.14
N LYS A 90 -12.25 14.58 15.76
CA LYS A 90 -11.34 15.52 15.12
C LYS A 90 -9.96 14.90 14.90
N ALA A 91 -9.45 14.17 15.89
CA ALA A 91 -8.21 13.43 15.77
C ALA A 91 -8.31 12.34 14.70
N GLY A 92 -9.42 11.59 14.66
CA GLY A 92 -9.68 10.59 13.63
C GLY A 92 -9.73 11.18 12.23
N GLN A 93 -10.45 12.26 12.02
CA GLN A 93 -10.54 12.97 10.73
C GLN A 93 -9.19 13.48 10.26
N LYS A 94 -8.40 14.07 11.16
CA LYS A 94 -7.04 14.55 10.85
C LYS A 94 -6.14 13.39 10.39
N ALA A 95 -6.11 12.31 11.15
CA ALA A 95 -5.29 11.14 10.82
C ALA A 95 -5.72 10.50 9.49
N LEU A 96 -7.03 10.40 9.21
CA LEU A 96 -7.51 9.89 7.93
C LEU A 96 -7.07 10.78 6.76
N LEU A 97 -7.16 12.10 6.91
CA LEU A 97 -6.73 13.04 5.88
C LEU A 97 -5.23 12.94 5.60
N GLU A 98 -4.41 12.79 6.64
CA GLU A 98 -2.96 12.60 6.51
C GLU A 98 -2.64 11.31 5.74
N ARG A 99 -3.30 10.20 6.08
CA ARG A 99 -3.12 8.93 5.36
C ARG A 99 -3.63 8.98 3.93
N ALA A 100 -4.76 9.63 3.67
CA ALA A 100 -5.28 9.81 2.32
C ALA A 100 -4.32 10.61 1.45
N LYS A 101 -3.73 11.69 1.98
CA LYS A 101 -2.70 12.48 1.28
C LYS A 101 -1.46 11.65 1.00
N ALA A 102 -0.93 10.91 1.99
CA ALA A 102 0.23 10.05 1.83
C ALA A 102 0.01 9.00 0.73
N ASN A 103 -1.13 8.33 0.72
CA ASN A 103 -1.47 7.34 -0.30
C ASN A 103 -1.69 7.98 -1.69
N SER A 104 -2.26 9.19 -1.74
CA SER A 104 -2.34 9.95 -2.99
C SER A 104 -0.95 10.28 -3.53
N MET A 105 -0.04 10.78 -2.70
CA MET A 105 1.35 11.03 -3.08
C MET A 105 2.04 9.76 -3.57
N ALA A 106 1.80 8.62 -2.92
CA ALA A 106 2.33 7.32 -3.34
C ALA A 106 1.85 6.91 -4.74
N SER A 107 0.60 7.19 -5.09
CA SER A 107 0.08 6.90 -6.44
C SER A 107 0.69 7.77 -7.55
N TYR A 108 1.38 8.84 -7.18
CA TYR A 108 2.18 9.68 -8.11
C TYR A 108 3.70 9.46 -8.01
N GLY A 109 4.15 8.54 -7.16
CA GLY A 109 5.58 8.26 -6.97
C GLY A 109 6.34 9.34 -6.17
N ILE A 110 5.65 10.18 -5.41
CA ILE A 110 6.25 11.29 -4.66
C ILE A 110 6.09 11.15 -3.14
N TYR A 111 5.79 9.93 -2.67
CA TYR A 111 5.73 9.66 -1.24
C TYR A 111 7.12 9.49 -0.64
N GLU A 112 7.39 10.20 0.44
CA GLU A 112 8.59 10.04 1.25
C GLU A 112 8.28 9.24 2.51
N PRO A 113 8.99 8.12 2.76
CA PRO A 113 8.78 7.30 3.95
C PRO A 113 8.96 8.08 5.24
N GLN A 114 8.03 7.89 6.19
CA GLN A 114 8.08 8.53 7.52
C GLN A 114 8.74 7.63 8.58
N GLY A 115 9.13 6.42 8.19
CA GLY A 115 9.75 5.42 9.05
C GLY A 115 9.04 4.06 9.00
N SER A 116 9.57 3.07 9.71
CA SER A 116 8.97 1.73 9.80
C SER A 116 7.75 1.77 10.74
N GLY A 117 6.56 1.71 10.17
CA GLY A 117 5.32 1.56 10.94
C GLY A 117 5.12 0.14 11.49
N GLU A 118 4.20 -0.01 12.42
CA GLU A 118 3.77 -1.30 12.96
C GLU A 118 3.14 -2.17 11.87
N SER A 119 3.51 -3.46 11.83
CA SER A 119 2.88 -4.44 10.92
C SER A 119 1.40 -4.59 11.26
N LEU A 120 0.56 -4.53 10.26
CA LEU A 120 -0.90 -4.71 10.39
C LEU A 120 -1.34 -6.13 10.03
N PHE A 121 -0.42 -7.08 10.07
CA PHE A 121 -0.71 -8.49 9.82
C PHE A 121 -1.61 -9.06 10.92
N VAL A 122 -2.66 -9.74 10.50
CA VAL A 122 -3.58 -10.49 11.37
C VAL A 122 -3.56 -11.94 10.92
N SER A 123 -3.13 -12.85 11.81
CA SER A 123 -3.22 -14.28 11.55
C SER A 123 -4.70 -14.66 11.40
N ASP A 124 -4.98 -15.60 10.53
CA ASP A 124 -6.35 -16.13 10.30
C ASP A 124 -7.39 -15.10 9.84
N TYR A 125 -6.96 -13.98 9.24
CA TYR A 125 -7.86 -12.98 8.68
C TYR A 125 -8.72 -13.60 7.56
N LYS A 126 -10.04 -13.55 7.73
CA LYS A 126 -11.01 -14.00 6.71
C LYS A 126 -11.55 -12.77 5.95
N TYR A 127 -11.50 -12.87 4.63
CA TYR A 127 -12.11 -11.88 3.73
C TYR A 127 -13.59 -12.14 3.53
#